data_88a557554632ea5e5bed8b953efec31f
#
_entry.id   88a557554632ea5e5bed8b953efec31f
#
_cell.length_a   1.000
_cell.length_b   1.000
_cell.length_c   1.000
_cell.angle_alpha   90.00
_cell.angle_beta   90.00
_cell.angle_gamma   90.00
#
_symmetry.space_group_name_H-M   'P 1'
#
loop_
_entity.id
_entity.type
_entity.pdbx_description
1 polymer ?
#
loop_
_entity_poly.entity_id
_entity_poly.type
_entity_poly.pdbx_seq_one_letter_code
_entity_poly.pdbx_strand_id
1 'polypeptide(L)'
;MAVIVSDDPLTDPAQRSQLDRLLVLVAAHAPIRTAIVHPCDAVSLRGAMEAARMRLIVPVLIGPAARIAAAAAQAGEDLTGVEIIDTAHSHAAAEAACRLARSGAVDALMKGSLHTDELLAAAIDRDTGLRTDRRMSHVFIFDVPTYPRPLLISDAAVNVAPDLATKKDIVQNAIDCALALGTIQPRVAILAAVETVDPEMMATIDAAALAKMADRGQIIGGLVDGPLAFDNAISKTAAAMKQIVSPVAGVADVLIVPNIEAGNMIAKQLTYLANAQSAGIVLGARVPIILTSRADGLLSRLASCAVAVLVARHQRSKPPR
;
A
#
# COMPACT_ATOMS: atom_id res chain seq x y z
N MET A 1 -1.67 27.16 -18.24
CA MET A 1 -0.19 27.10 -18.21
C MET A 1 0.21 25.64 -18.44
N ALA A 2 0.87 25.35 -19.55
CA ALA A 2 1.16 23.99 -19.99
C ALA A 2 2.12 23.31 -19.01
N VAL A 3 1.81 22.08 -18.62
CA VAL A 3 2.72 21.18 -17.93
C VAL A 3 3.93 21.01 -18.85
N ILE A 4 5.09 21.52 -18.44
CA ILE A 4 6.36 21.20 -19.09
C ILE A 4 6.63 19.74 -18.79
N VAL A 5 6.16 18.85 -19.65
CA VAL A 5 6.78 17.54 -19.82
C VAL A 5 8.13 17.88 -20.40
N SER A 6 9.21 17.72 -19.61
CA SER A 6 10.55 17.81 -20.13
C SER A 6 10.66 16.74 -21.21
N ASP A 7 10.78 17.16 -22.45
CA ASP A 7 11.27 16.34 -23.56
C ASP A 7 12.75 16.02 -23.29
N ASP A 8 13.01 15.19 -22.30
CA ASP A 8 14.29 14.55 -22.13
C ASP A 8 14.30 13.33 -23.06
N PRO A 9 15.09 13.33 -24.15
CA PRO A 9 15.09 12.26 -25.15
C PRO A 9 15.65 10.92 -24.63
N LEU A 10 15.88 10.80 -23.33
CA LEU A 10 16.50 9.62 -22.72
C LEU A 10 15.53 8.63 -22.06
N THR A 11 14.21 8.85 -22.09
CA THR A 11 13.28 7.87 -21.53
C THR A 11 12.39 7.27 -22.60
N ASP A 12 12.88 6.19 -23.21
CA ASP A 12 12.05 5.21 -23.89
C ASP A 12 10.86 4.85 -22.95
N PRO A 13 9.59 4.95 -23.42
CA PRO A 13 8.43 4.53 -22.63
C PRO A 13 8.54 3.10 -22.08
N ALA A 14 9.36 2.24 -22.69
CA ALA A 14 9.70 0.90 -22.20
C ALA A 14 10.64 0.89 -20.99
N GLN A 15 11.34 1.98 -20.69
CA GLN A 15 12.27 2.12 -19.56
C GLN A 15 11.68 2.87 -18.36
N ARG A 16 10.44 3.35 -18.45
CA ARG A 16 9.79 3.99 -17.32
C ARG A 16 9.57 3.00 -16.18
N SER A 17 9.96 3.41 -14.97
CA SER A 17 9.70 2.68 -13.73
C SER A 17 8.20 2.37 -13.60
N GLN A 18 7.86 1.25 -12.94
CA GLN A 18 6.45 0.89 -12.71
C GLN A 18 5.75 1.95 -11.85
N LEU A 19 6.49 2.60 -10.92
CA LEU A 19 5.93 3.68 -10.11
C LEU A 19 5.69 4.95 -10.95
N ASP A 20 6.52 5.27 -11.93
CA ASP A 20 6.27 6.37 -12.87
C ASP A 20 5.02 6.11 -13.70
N ARG A 21 4.77 4.85 -14.10
CA ARG A 21 3.53 4.47 -14.79
C ARG A 21 2.29 4.70 -13.93
N LEU A 22 2.37 4.46 -12.62
CA LEU A 22 1.28 4.77 -11.69
C LEU A 22 0.99 6.28 -11.64
N LEU A 23 2.04 7.11 -11.62
CA LEU A 23 1.88 8.57 -11.65
C LEU A 23 1.21 9.03 -12.97
N VAL A 24 1.57 8.43 -14.09
CA VAL A 24 0.90 8.72 -15.38
C VAL A 24 -0.57 8.26 -15.37
N LEU A 25 -0.84 7.06 -14.85
CA LEU A 25 -2.19 6.51 -14.77
C LEU A 25 -3.12 7.40 -13.93
N VAL A 26 -2.61 7.92 -12.81
CA VAL A 26 -3.40 8.73 -11.90
C VAL A 26 -3.61 10.17 -12.40
N ALA A 27 -2.78 10.67 -13.32
CA ALA A 27 -2.86 12.03 -13.83
C ALA A 27 -4.20 12.36 -14.52
N ALA A 28 -4.90 11.35 -15.06
CA ALA A 28 -6.24 11.48 -15.63
C ALA A 28 -7.35 11.65 -14.59
N HIS A 29 -7.00 11.56 -13.30
CA HIS A 29 -7.96 11.56 -12.22
C HIS A 29 -7.93 12.87 -11.41
N ALA A 30 -9.09 13.27 -10.85
CA ALA A 30 -9.14 14.40 -9.92
C ALA A 30 -8.44 14.02 -8.61
N PRO A 31 -7.76 14.97 -7.95
CA PRO A 31 -7.11 14.74 -6.66
C PRO A 31 -8.15 14.34 -5.60
N ILE A 32 -7.70 13.57 -4.60
CA ILE A 32 -8.53 13.18 -3.46
C ILE A 32 -8.21 14.03 -2.24
N ARG A 33 -9.23 14.35 -1.42
CA ARG A 33 -8.98 15.03 -0.13
C ARG A 33 -8.30 14.05 0.83
N THR A 34 -7.15 14.44 1.33
CA THR A 34 -6.31 13.57 2.16
C THR A 34 -5.97 14.25 3.47
N ALA A 35 -6.30 13.63 4.60
CA ALA A 35 -5.90 14.09 5.92
C ALA A 35 -4.43 13.71 6.18
N ILE A 36 -3.58 14.70 6.31
CA ILE A 36 -2.16 14.53 6.64
C ILE A 36 -2.04 14.59 8.17
N VAL A 37 -1.79 13.45 8.78
CA VAL A 37 -1.87 13.29 10.24
C VAL A 37 -0.56 13.65 10.90
N HIS A 38 -0.54 14.76 11.67
CA HIS A 38 0.58 15.27 12.41
C HIS A 38 1.84 15.52 11.56
N PRO A 39 1.79 16.35 10.49
CA PRO A 39 2.93 16.64 9.62
C PRO A 39 3.86 17.69 10.27
N CYS A 40 4.45 17.34 11.42
CA CYS A 40 5.24 18.26 12.26
C CYS A 40 6.76 18.12 12.05
N ASP A 41 7.18 17.64 10.89
CA ASP A 41 8.56 17.68 10.39
C ASP A 41 8.62 18.08 8.91
N ALA A 42 9.77 18.60 8.48
CA ALA A 42 9.97 19.09 7.13
C ALA A 42 9.81 18.02 6.05
N VAL A 43 10.13 16.76 6.35
CA VAL A 43 10.10 15.66 5.38
C VAL A 43 8.67 15.24 5.06
N SER A 44 7.85 15.02 6.11
CA SER A 44 6.44 14.64 5.93
C SER A 44 5.63 15.77 5.29
N LEU A 45 5.87 17.02 5.70
CA LEU A 45 5.18 18.17 5.13
C LEU A 45 5.55 18.37 3.65
N ARG A 46 6.85 18.38 3.31
CA ARG A 46 7.29 18.51 1.91
C ARG A 46 6.70 17.42 1.02
N GLY A 47 6.66 16.18 1.49
CA GLY A 47 6.04 15.08 0.73
C GLY A 47 4.56 15.31 0.44
N ALA A 48 3.80 15.83 1.42
CA ALA A 48 2.38 16.14 1.24
C ALA A 48 2.18 17.34 0.30
N MET A 49 2.98 18.39 0.43
CA MET A 49 2.89 19.57 -0.44
C MET A 49 3.30 19.25 -1.88
N GLU A 50 4.30 18.39 -2.09
CA GLU A 50 4.67 17.94 -3.43
C GLU A 50 3.56 17.10 -4.07
N ALA A 51 2.94 16.19 -3.32
CA ALA A 51 1.78 15.45 -3.79
C ALA A 51 0.59 16.36 -4.17
N ALA A 52 0.43 17.49 -3.45
CA ALA A 52 -0.56 18.51 -3.78
C ALA A 52 -0.21 19.26 -5.08
N ARG A 53 1.06 19.68 -5.25
CA ARG A 53 1.54 20.33 -6.49
C ARG A 53 1.35 19.42 -7.71
N MET A 54 1.59 18.12 -7.56
CA MET A 54 1.33 17.12 -8.59
C MET A 54 -0.16 16.79 -8.78
N ARG A 55 -1.06 17.45 -8.03
CA ARG A 55 -2.52 17.23 -8.09
C ARG A 55 -2.94 15.79 -7.80
N LEU A 56 -2.19 15.08 -6.96
CA LEU A 56 -2.57 13.77 -6.45
C LEU A 56 -3.56 13.90 -5.29
N ILE A 57 -3.33 14.87 -4.41
CA ILE A 57 -4.15 15.10 -3.22
C ILE A 57 -4.54 16.57 -3.05
N VAL A 58 -5.61 16.80 -2.31
CA VAL A 58 -5.94 18.07 -1.66
C VAL A 58 -5.67 17.87 -0.16
N PRO A 59 -4.57 18.42 0.37
CA PRO A 59 -4.16 18.14 1.74
C PRO A 59 -5.03 18.88 2.76
N VAL A 60 -5.37 18.19 3.85
CA VAL A 60 -5.90 18.75 5.10
C VAL A 60 -4.88 18.44 6.17
N LEU A 61 -4.16 19.43 6.67
CA LEU A 61 -3.10 19.26 7.67
C LEU A 61 -3.72 19.20 9.07
N ILE A 62 -3.46 18.14 9.82
CA ILE A 62 -4.04 17.93 11.15
C ILE A 62 -2.92 17.77 12.18
N GLY A 63 -2.81 18.68 13.12
CA GLY A 63 -1.77 18.67 14.15
C GLY A 63 -1.62 20.01 14.83
N PRO A 64 -0.68 20.17 15.79
CA PRO A 64 -0.45 21.45 16.43
C PRO A 64 -0.03 22.53 15.41
N ALA A 65 -0.88 23.53 15.21
CA ALA A 65 -0.72 24.53 14.15
C ALA A 65 0.66 25.22 14.20
N ALA A 66 1.14 25.56 15.39
CA ALA A 66 2.46 26.16 15.55
C ALA A 66 3.62 25.24 15.10
N ARG A 67 3.51 23.91 15.34
CA ARG A 67 4.50 22.94 14.90
C ARG A 67 4.45 22.70 13.39
N ILE A 68 3.24 22.70 12.80
CA ILE A 68 3.05 22.63 11.34
C ILE A 68 3.68 23.86 10.69
N ALA A 69 3.43 25.07 11.22
CA ALA A 69 4.03 26.31 10.71
C ALA A 69 5.57 26.30 10.81
N ALA A 70 6.13 25.80 11.92
CA ALA A 70 7.57 25.65 12.07
C ALA A 70 8.15 24.63 11.06
N ALA A 71 7.48 23.52 10.84
CA ALA A 71 7.87 22.52 9.84
C ALA A 71 7.80 23.10 8.41
N ALA A 72 6.80 23.93 8.11
CA ALA A 72 6.68 24.62 6.83
C ALA A 72 7.83 25.59 6.58
N ALA A 73 8.15 26.41 7.56
CA ALA A 73 9.30 27.33 7.49
C ALA A 73 10.61 26.57 7.26
N GLN A 74 10.83 25.45 7.98
CA GLN A 74 12.00 24.59 7.79
C GLN A 74 12.03 23.91 6.42
N ALA A 75 10.87 23.55 5.88
CA ALA A 75 10.74 22.92 4.56
C ALA A 75 10.80 23.93 3.40
N GLY A 76 10.63 25.22 3.66
CA GLY A 76 10.47 26.26 2.64
C GLY A 76 9.12 26.18 1.92
N GLU A 77 8.06 25.70 2.60
CA GLU A 77 6.74 25.51 2.04
C GLU A 77 5.79 26.66 2.42
N ASP A 78 5.02 27.13 1.45
CA ASP A 78 3.92 28.09 1.66
C ASP A 78 2.61 27.32 1.91
N LEU A 79 1.98 27.59 3.04
CA LEU A 79 0.70 26.99 3.43
C LEU A 79 -0.51 27.88 3.13
N THR A 80 -0.34 28.95 2.34
CA THR A 80 -1.44 29.83 1.96
C THR A 80 -2.53 29.05 1.24
N GLY A 81 -3.77 29.09 1.75
CA GLY A 81 -4.90 28.37 1.20
C GLY A 81 -4.98 26.87 1.56
N VAL A 82 -4.04 26.36 2.34
CA VAL A 82 -4.08 24.99 2.85
C VAL A 82 -4.92 24.93 4.12
N GLU A 83 -5.87 24.02 4.19
CA GLU A 83 -6.68 23.81 5.38
C GLU A 83 -5.85 23.18 6.51
N ILE A 84 -5.87 23.80 7.68
CA ILE A 84 -5.19 23.32 8.89
C ILE A 84 -6.22 23.15 10.00
N ILE A 85 -6.22 21.95 10.59
CA ILE A 85 -7.03 21.61 11.76
C ILE A 85 -6.09 21.50 12.96
N ASP A 86 -6.19 22.48 13.87
CA ASP A 86 -5.35 22.53 15.06
C ASP A 86 -5.76 21.44 16.07
N THR A 87 -4.76 20.72 16.58
CA THR A 87 -4.93 19.67 17.59
C THR A 87 -3.75 19.69 18.56
N ALA A 88 -3.99 19.31 19.81
CA ALA A 88 -2.99 19.44 20.87
C ALA A 88 -1.75 18.54 20.70
N HIS A 89 -1.92 17.35 20.14
CA HIS A 89 -0.87 16.32 20.02
C HIS A 89 -1.21 15.29 18.94
N SER A 90 -0.29 14.32 18.69
CA SER A 90 -0.39 13.30 17.63
C SER A 90 -1.62 12.40 17.76
N HIS A 91 -1.98 11.95 18.95
CA HIS A 91 -3.17 11.13 19.17
C HIS A 91 -4.45 11.90 18.81
N ALA A 92 -4.59 13.16 19.27
CA ALA A 92 -5.72 14.00 18.92
C ALA A 92 -5.80 14.25 17.39
N ALA A 93 -4.64 14.35 16.72
CA ALA A 93 -4.58 14.47 15.26
C ALA A 93 -5.07 13.19 14.57
N ALA A 94 -4.67 12.01 15.05
CA ALA A 94 -5.13 10.72 14.51
C ALA A 94 -6.63 10.54 14.70
N GLU A 95 -7.17 10.86 15.87
CA GLU A 95 -8.62 10.81 16.14
C GLU A 95 -9.41 11.79 15.24
N ALA A 96 -8.90 13.03 15.08
CA ALA A 96 -9.54 14.02 14.21
C ALA A 96 -9.55 13.55 12.75
N ALA A 97 -8.46 12.96 12.27
CA ALA A 97 -8.38 12.39 10.92
C ALA A 97 -9.39 11.24 10.72
N CYS A 98 -9.53 10.34 11.71
CA CYS A 98 -10.51 9.27 11.67
C CYS A 98 -11.94 9.84 11.64
N ARG A 99 -12.26 10.88 12.42
CA ARG A 99 -13.58 11.52 12.35
C ARG A 99 -13.88 12.11 10.98
N LEU A 100 -12.92 12.78 10.34
CA LEU A 100 -13.08 13.33 8.99
C LEU A 100 -13.30 12.22 7.94
N ALA A 101 -12.56 11.13 8.04
CA ALA A 101 -12.73 9.99 7.13
C ALA A 101 -14.10 9.31 7.33
N ARG A 102 -14.57 9.17 8.56
CA ARG A 102 -15.91 8.62 8.86
C ARG A 102 -17.04 9.47 8.32
N SER A 103 -16.90 10.79 8.38
CA SER A 103 -17.91 11.72 7.84
C SER A 103 -17.88 11.86 6.32
N GLY A 104 -16.88 11.24 5.64
CA GLY A 104 -16.66 11.40 4.21
C GLY A 104 -16.04 12.75 3.82
N ALA A 105 -15.53 13.51 4.79
CA ALA A 105 -14.88 14.80 4.52
C ALA A 105 -13.49 14.62 3.88
N VAL A 106 -12.85 13.46 4.06
CA VAL A 106 -11.60 13.08 3.41
C VAL A 106 -11.69 11.66 2.87
N ASP A 107 -10.93 11.39 1.82
CA ASP A 107 -10.94 10.14 1.04
C ASP A 107 -9.79 9.21 1.39
N ALA A 108 -8.76 9.72 2.06
CA ALA A 108 -7.58 8.98 2.49
C ALA A 108 -6.97 9.63 3.73
N LEU A 109 -6.20 8.84 4.48
CA LEU A 109 -5.28 9.34 5.49
C LEU A 109 -3.84 9.20 5.00
N MET A 110 -2.96 10.12 5.40
CA MET A 110 -1.51 10.03 5.19
C MET A 110 -0.78 10.25 6.50
N LYS A 111 0.07 9.30 6.86
CA LYS A 111 0.91 9.40 8.05
C LYS A 111 1.95 10.51 7.91
N GLY A 112 1.97 11.42 8.86
CA GLY A 112 3.02 12.41 9.02
C GLY A 112 4.16 11.92 9.94
N SER A 113 4.53 12.75 10.92
CA SER A 113 5.67 12.47 11.83
C SER A 113 5.32 11.63 13.07
N LEU A 114 4.06 11.25 13.27
CA LEU A 114 3.67 10.38 14.38
C LEU A 114 4.13 8.92 14.15
N HIS A 115 4.09 8.09 15.20
CA HIS A 115 4.35 6.66 15.09
C HIS A 115 3.21 5.94 14.36
N THR A 116 3.55 4.83 13.69
CA THR A 116 2.55 4.05 12.92
C THR A 116 1.50 3.44 13.83
N ASP A 117 1.90 2.96 14.99
CA ASP A 117 1.01 2.39 16.02
C ASP A 117 -0.01 3.40 16.55
N GLU A 118 0.37 4.68 16.73
CA GLU A 118 -0.56 5.75 17.14
C GLU A 118 -1.68 5.94 16.10
N LEU A 119 -1.33 6.01 14.81
CA LEU A 119 -2.31 6.18 13.75
C LEU A 119 -3.19 4.95 13.60
N LEU A 120 -2.59 3.76 13.60
CA LEU A 120 -3.34 2.52 13.45
C LEU A 120 -4.21 2.24 14.67
N ALA A 121 -3.78 2.56 15.90
CA ALA A 121 -4.61 2.43 17.09
C ALA A 121 -5.91 3.26 16.96
N ALA A 122 -5.82 4.51 16.50
CA ALA A 122 -7.00 5.33 16.24
C ALA A 122 -7.87 4.75 15.10
N ALA A 123 -7.23 4.21 14.06
CA ALA A 123 -7.97 3.63 12.92
C ALA A 123 -8.70 2.32 13.27
N ILE A 124 -8.16 1.50 14.18
CA ILE A 124 -8.80 0.23 14.60
C ILE A 124 -9.75 0.37 15.80
N ASP A 125 -9.89 1.56 16.37
CA ASP A 125 -10.86 1.79 17.44
C ASP A 125 -12.27 1.35 17.03
N ARG A 126 -13.02 0.73 17.94
CA ARG A 126 -14.34 0.15 17.63
C ARG A 126 -15.39 1.20 17.36
N ASP A 127 -15.38 2.27 18.15
CA ASP A 127 -16.45 3.27 18.16
C ASP A 127 -16.14 4.46 17.27
N THR A 128 -14.89 4.88 17.23
CA THR A 128 -14.42 6.10 16.57
C THR A 128 -13.52 5.86 15.37
N GLY A 129 -13.04 4.63 15.18
CA GLY A 129 -12.08 4.26 14.13
C GLY A 129 -12.69 4.04 12.74
N LEU A 130 -11.95 3.41 11.88
CA LEU A 130 -12.25 3.20 10.46
C LEU A 130 -12.48 1.73 10.10
N ARG A 131 -12.81 0.90 11.09
CA ARG A 131 -13.03 -0.54 10.88
C ARG A 131 -14.14 -0.82 9.88
N THR A 132 -13.92 -1.87 9.11
CA THR A 132 -14.92 -2.55 8.26
C THR A 132 -15.06 -4.00 8.74
N ASP A 133 -15.74 -4.83 7.97
CA ASP A 133 -15.83 -6.27 8.22
C ASP A 133 -14.50 -7.01 7.93
N ARG A 134 -13.53 -6.32 7.31
CA ARG A 134 -12.20 -6.87 7.01
C ARG A 134 -11.13 -6.38 7.97
N ARG A 135 -10.14 -7.22 8.23
CA ARG A 135 -8.90 -6.83 8.91
C ARG A 135 -8.10 -5.86 8.04
N MET A 136 -7.51 -4.85 8.69
CA MET A 136 -6.55 -4.00 8.00
C MET A 136 -5.26 -4.76 7.73
N SER A 137 -4.66 -4.53 6.56
CA SER A 137 -3.37 -5.09 6.17
C SER A 137 -2.58 -4.10 5.32
N HIS A 138 -1.27 -4.18 5.39
CA HIS A 138 -0.38 -3.35 4.59
C HIS A 138 0.01 -4.05 3.29
N VAL A 139 -0.01 -3.33 2.19
CA VAL A 139 0.47 -3.78 0.89
C VAL A 139 1.63 -2.89 0.46
N PHE A 140 2.81 -3.49 0.27
CA PHE A 140 3.88 -2.87 -0.51
C PHE A 140 3.67 -3.12 -1.99
N ILE A 141 3.93 -2.12 -2.81
CA ILE A 141 3.99 -2.20 -4.27
C ILE A 141 5.44 -1.93 -4.66
N PHE A 142 6.14 -2.95 -5.11
CA PHE A 142 7.54 -2.85 -5.51
C PHE A 142 7.68 -2.73 -7.02
N ASP A 143 8.57 -1.83 -7.42
CA ASP A 143 9.20 -1.80 -8.72
C ASP A 143 10.61 -2.42 -8.58
N VAL A 144 10.73 -3.68 -8.95
CA VAL A 144 11.98 -4.42 -8.89
C VAL A 144 12.60 -4.44 -10.27
N PRO A 145 13.82 -3.88 -10.49
CA PRO A 145 14.44 -3.75 -11.83
C PRO A 145 14.54 -5.05 -12.63
N THR A 146 14.65 -6.17 -11.93
CA THR A 146 14.75 -7.51 -12.54
C THR A 146 13.41 -8.24 -12.67
N TYR A 147 12.29 -7.62 -12.27
CA TYR A 147 10.96 -8.22 -12.38
C TYR A 147 10.05 -7.39 -13.31
N PRO A 148 9.40 -8.00 -14.32
CA PRO A 148 8.82 -7.23 -15.45
C PRO A 148 7.48 -6.55 -15.13
N ARG A 149 7.00 -6.61 -13.89
CA ARG A 149 5.71 -6.05 -13.45
C ARG A 149 5.78 -5.57 -12.02
N PRO A 150 4.83 -4.72 -11.56
CA PRO A 150 4.74 -4.40 -10.14
C PRO A 150 4.58 -5.68 -9.32
N LEU A 151 5.33 -5.79 -8.22
CA LEU A 151 5.24 -6.92 -7.30
C LEU A 151 4.64 -6.44 -5.98
N LEU A 152 3.44 -6.93 -5.66
CA LEU A 152 2.76 -6.61 -4.41
C LEU A 152 3.17 -7.61 -3.33
N ILE A 153 3.46 -7.12 -2.12
CA ILE A 153 3.81 -7.99 -0.97
C ILE A 153 2.95 -7.60 0.23
N SER A 154 2.28 -8.56 0.85
CA SER A 154 1.38 -8.37 2.00
C SER A 154 1.38 -9.62 2.93
N ASP A 155 1.24 -9.46 4.24
CA ASP A 155 1.31 -8.27 5.04
C ASP A 155 2.72 -8.14 5.63
N ALA A 156 3.33 -6.99 5.51
CA ALA A 156 4.71 -6.80 5.95
C ALA A 156 4.86 -5.71 7.04
N ALA A 157 3.74 -5.18 7.59
CA ALA A 157 3.81 -4.05 8.50
C ALA A 157 2.70 -3.96 9.56
N VAL A 158 1.61 -4.74 9.49
CA VAL A 158 0.46 -4.59 10.39
C VAL A 158 0.20 -5.86 11.22
N ASN A 159 0.02 -7.01 10.58
CA ASN A 159 -0.36 -8.24 11.27
C ASN A 159 0.87 -9.09 11.59
N VAL A 160 1.21 -9.21 12.88
CA VAL A 160 2.46 -9.90 13.32
C VAL A 160 2.43 -11.38 12.96
N ALA A 161 1.43 -12.11 13.44
CA ALA A 161 1.25 -13.54 13.19
C ALA A 161 -0.22 -13.81 12.84
N PRO A 162 -0.62 -13.53 11.59
CA PRO A 162 -2.02 -13.64 11.18
C PRO A 162 -2.48 -15.10 11.18
N ASP A 163 -3.66 -15.34 11.75
CA ASP A 163 -4.38 -16.60 11.61
C ASP A 163 -4.99 -16.73 10.20
N LEU A 164 -5.56 -17.89 9.89
CA LEU A 164 -6.15 -18.18 8.59
C LEU A 164 -7.25 -17.19 8.20
N ALA A 165 -8.09 -16.77 9.15
CA ALA A 165 -9.16 -15.81 8.90
C ALA A 165 -8.60 -14.42 8.55
N THR A 166 -7.58 -13.98 9.28
CA THR A 166 -6.86 -12.73 8.99
C THR A 166 -6.12 -12.81 7.65
N LYS A 167 -5.47 -13.95 7.34
CA LYS A 167 -4.80 -14.18 6.04
C LYS A 167 -5.78 -14.10 4.87
N LYS A 168 -7.01 -14.62 5.02
CA LYS A 168 -8.06 -14.49 4.00
C LYS A 168 -8.32 -13.01 3.67
N ASP A 169 -8.43 -12.16 4.68
CA ASP A 169 -8.67 -10.72 4.51
C ASP A 169 -7.44 -10.02 3.90
N ILE A 170 -6.22 -10.41 4.31
CA ILE A 170 -4.96 -9.93 3.71
C ILE A 170 -4.92 -10.24 2.21
N VAL A 171 -5.24 -11.48 1.81
CA VAL A 171 -5.30 -11.89 0.39
C VAL A 171 -6.31 -11.03 -0.37
N GLN A 172 -7.51 -10.86 0.17
CA GLN A 172 -8.56 -10.08 -0.51
C GLN A 172 -8.18 -8.61 -0.63
N ASN A 173 -7.59 -7.99 0.40
CA ASN A 173 -7.11 -6.61 0.34
C ASN A 173 -6.02 -6.44 -0.74
N ALA A 174 -5.09 -7.38 -0.84
CA ALA A 174 -4.03 -7.35 -1.84
C ALA A 174 -4.57 -7.53 -3.27
N ILE A 175 -5.58 -8.39 -3.47
CA ILE A 175 -6.28 -8.53 -4.74
C ILE A 175 -6.99 -7.23 -5.12
N ASP A 176 -7.74 -6.62 -4.19
CA ASP A 176 -8.46 -5.37 -4.43
C ASP A 176 -7.48 -4.23 -4.77
N CYS A 177 -6.29 -4.21 -4.13
CA CYS A 177 -5.21 -3.29 -4.48
C CYS A 177 -4.73 -3.52 -5.92
N ALA A 178 -4.39 -4.75 -6.29
CA ALA A 178 -3.90 -5.06 -7.63
C ALA A 178 -4.93 -4.72 -8.71
N LEU A 179 -6.23 -4.97 -8.45
CA LEU A 179 -7.33 -4.58 -9.35
C LEU A 179 -7.43 -3.06 -9.48
N ALA A 180 -7.29 -2.32 -8.37
CA ALA A 180 -7.28 -0.85 -8.39
C ALA A 180 -6.10 -0.28 -9.21
N LEU A 181 -4.97 -0.96 -9.23
CA LEU A 181 -3.79 -0.63 -10.04
C LEU A 181 -3.91 -1.06 -11.51
N GLY A 182 -5.05 -1.65 -11.92
CA GLY A 182 -5.33 -2.02 -13.30
C GLY A 182 -4.95 -3.45 -13.68
N THR A 183 -4.54 -4.30 -12.74
CA THR A 183 -4.32 -5.72 -13.01
C THR A 183 -5.68 -6.41 -13.14
N ILE A 184 -5.99 -6.96 -14.33
CA ILE A 184 -7.33 -7.51 -14.62
C ILE A 184 -7.63 -8.77 -13.81
N GLN A 185 -6.65 -9.67 -13.68
CA GLN A 185 -6.75 -10.94 -12.95
C GLN A 185 -5.44 -11.17 -12.17
N PRO A 186 -5.32 -10.61 -10.96
CA PRO A 186 -4.13 -10.76 -10.13
C PRO A 186 -3.80 -12.23 -9.85
N ARG A 187 -2.53 -12.59 -10.01
CA ARG A 187 -1.98 -13.91 -9.65
C ARG A 187 -1.34 -13.82 -8.29
N VAL A 188 -1.93 -14.50 -7.33
CA VAL A 188 -1.58 -14.41 -5.91
C VAL A 188 -0.90 -15.69 -5.46
N ALA A 189 0.36 -15.61 -5.13
CA ALA A 189 1.14 -16.69 -4.53
C ALA A 189 1.08 -16.62 -3.01
N ILE A 190 0.61 -17.67 -2.36
CA ILE A 190 0.67 -17.80 -0.91
C ILE A 190 1.98 -18.48 -0.56
N LEU A 191 2.88 -17.71 0.07
CA LEU A 191 4.25 -18.14 0.30
C LEU A 191 4.40 -19.06 1.52
N ALA A 192 5.23 -20.06 1.34
CA ALA A 192 5.80 -20.90 2.39
C ALA A 192 7.27 -21.20 2.07
N ALA A 193 7.96 -21.96 2.92
CA ALA A 193 9.34 -22.34 2.64
C ALA A 193 9.46 -23.41 1.55
N VAL A 194 8.40 -24.20 1.35
CA VAL A 194 8.31 -25.28 0.37
C VAL A 194 6.96 -25.25 -0.37
N GLU A 195 6.88 -25.93 -1.51
CA GLU A 195 5.70 -26.00 -2.36
C GLU A 195 4.77 -27.20 -2.07
N THR A 196 5.12 -28.04 -1.12
CA THR A 196 4.31 -29.18 -0.69
C THR A 196 3.62 -28.88 0.65
N VAL A 197 2.44 -29.47 0.87
CA VAL A 197 1.73 -29.34 2.15
C VAL A 197 2.43 -30.22 3.17
N ASP A 198 2.97 -29.59 4.22
CA ASP A 198 3.66 -30.24 5.33
C ASP A 198 2.91 -29.97 6.63
N PRO A 199 2.42 -31.01 7.33
CA PRO A 199 1.70 -30.86 8.60
C PRO A 199 2.51 -30.17 9.72
N GLU A 200 3.83 -30.24 9.67
CA GLU A 200 4.70 -29.58 10.65
C GLU A 200 4.93 -28.08 10.32
N MET A 201 4.57 -27.66 9.11
CA MET A 201 4.75 -26.27 8.63
C MET A 201 3.40 -25.60 8.38
N MET A 202 2.86 -24.92 9.39
CA MET A 202 1.54 -24.29 9.36
C MET A 202 1.35 -23.35 8.16
N ALA A 203 2.41 -22.68 7.69
CA ALA A 203 2.33 -21.82 6.53
C ALA A 203 1.87 -22.55 5.24
N THR A 204 2.23 -23.82 5.09
CA THR A 204 1.82 -24.65 3.95
C THR A 204 0.34 -25.05 4.03
N ILE A 205 -0.13 -25.32 5.24
CA ILE A 205 -1.55 -25.66 5.51
C ILE A 205 -2.43 -24.45 5.24
N ASP A 206 -2.06 -23.28 5.77
CA ASP A 206 -2.78 -22.03 5.53
C ASP A 206 -2.82 -21.70 4.03
N ALA A 207 -1.70 -21.90 3.31
CA ALA A 207 -1.62 -21.65 1.88
C ALA A 207 -2.58 -22.54 1.09
N ALA A 208 -2.61 -23.84 1.37
CA ALA A 208 -3.54 -24.77 0.73
C ALA A 208 -5.01 -24.41 1.05
N ALA A 209 -5.30 -24.02 2.31
CA ALA A 209 -6.64 -23.60 2.70
C ALA A 209 -7.07 -22.32 1.97
N LEU A 210 -6.20 -21.31 1.84
CA LEU A 210 -6.48 -20.06 1.12
C LEU A 210 -6.70 -20.29 -0.38
N ALA A 211 -5.90 -21.12 -1.01
CA ALA A 211 -6.11 -21.54 -2.40
C ALA A 211 -7.50 -22.18 -2.55
N LYS A 212 -7.87 -23.09 -1.64
CA LYS A 212 -9.19 -23.71 -1.65
C LYS A 212 -10.33 -22.72 -1.35
N MET A 213 -10.12 -21.71 -0.50
CA MET A 213 -11.08 -20.63 -0.28
C MET A 213 -11.33 -19.82 -1.56
N ALA A 214 -10.30 -19.59 -2.38
CA ALA A 214 -10.45 -18.94 -3.67
C ALA A 214 -11.25 -19.81 -4.66
N ASP A 215 -10.96 -21.12 -4.75
CA ASP A 215 -11.75 -22.08 -5.56
C ASP A 215 -13.24 -22.08 -5.19
N ARG A 216 -13.57 -21.81 -3.93
CA ARG A 216 -14.94 -21.79 -3.39
C ARG A 216 -15.60 -20.42 -3.38
N GLY A 217 -14.92 -19.39 -3.93
CA GLY A 217 -15.44 -18.02 -3.99
C GLY A 217 -15.49 -17.29 -2.65
N GLN A 218 -14.76 -17.75 -1.64
CA GLN A 218 -14.58 -17.04 -0.37
C GLN A 218 -13.50 -15.94 -0.50
N ILE A 219 -12.63 -16.06 -1.48
CA ILE A 219 -11.69 -15.05 -1.97
C ILE A 219 -12.01 -14.87 -3.46
N ILE A 220 -12.17 -13.64 -3.92
CA ILE A 220 -12.63 -13.34 -5.27
C ILE A 220 -11.74 -12.32 -5.99
N GLY A 221 -11.80 -12.31 -7.31
CA GLY A 221 -11.17 -11.28 -8.15
C GLY A 221 -9.72 -11.57 -8.57
N GLY A 222 -9.14 -12.70 -8.15
CA GLY A 222 -7.80 -13.13 -8.55
C GLY A 222 -7.65 -14.64 -8.66
N LEU A 223 -6.54 -15.09 -9.19
CA LEU A 223 -6.09 -16.48 -9.15
C LEU A 223 -5.20 -16.65 -7.92
N VAL A 224 -5.52 -17.58 -7.04
CA VAL A 224 -4.76 -17.81 -5.79
C VAL A 224 -4.23 -19.24 -5.79
N ASP A 225 -2.95 -19.39 -5.54
CA ASP A 225 -2.31 -20.70 -5.42
C ASP A 225 -1.24 -20.71 -4.33
N GLY A 226 -1.02 -21.88 -3.77
CA GLY A 226 -0.03 -22.13 -2.70
C GLY A 226 -0.27 -23.49 -2.03
N PRO A 227 0.76 -23.97 -1.28
CA PRO A 227 1.99 -23.26 -0.95
C PRO A 227 2.95 -23.12 -2.13
N LEU A 228 3.65 -21.99 -2.20
CA LEU A 228 4.74 -21.77 -3.16
C LEU A 228 5.96 -21.22 -2.40
N ALA A 229 7.15 -21.71 -2.74
CA ALA A 229 8.38 -21.08 -2.28
C ALA A 229 8.64 -19.80 -3.11
N PHE A 230 9.44 -18.89 -2.56
CA PHE A 230 9.66 -17.58 -3.19
C PHE A 230 10.18 -17.69 -4.63
N ASP A 231 11.15 -18.57 -4.88
CA ASP A 231 11.76 -18.79 -6.20
C ASP A 231 10.73 -19.27 -7.22
N ASN A 232 9.92 -20.26 -6.87
CA ASN A 232 8.91 -20.81 -7.78
C ASN A 232 7.66 -19.93 -7.91
N ALA A 233 7.42 -18.99 -7.01
CA ALA A 233 6.38 -17.98 -7.17
C ALA A 233 6.71 -16.95 -8.27
N ILE A 234 8.00 -16.57 -8.40
CA ILE A 234 8.44 -15.47 -9.28
C ILE A 234 9.26 -15.91 -10.51
N SER A 235 9.77 -17.14 -10.54
CA SER A 235 10.60 -17.66 -11.62
C SER A 235 9.96 -18.84 -12.33
N LYS A 236 9.63 -18.67 -13.61
CA LYS A 236 9.12 -19.78 -14.46
C LYS A 236 10.08 -20.95 -14.53
N THR A 237 11.39 -20.68 -14.57
CA THR A 237 12.42 -21.71 -14.60
C THR A 237 12.41 -22.53 -13.32
N ALA A 238 12.35 -21.87 -12.15
CA ALA A 238 12.29 -22.57 -10.86
C ALA A 238 11.02 -23.41 -10.74
N ALA A 239 9.86 -22.86 -11.14
CA ALA A 239 8.58 -23.59 -11.15
C ALA A 239 8.64 -24.82 -12.07
N ALA A 240 9.22 -24.68 -13.27
CA ALA A 240 9.36 -25.79 -14.24
C ALA A 240 10.30 -26.89 -13.74
N MET A 241 11.43 -26.52 -13.09
CA MET A 241 12.35 -27.50 -12.51
C MET A 241 11.72 -28.36 -11.41
N LYS A 242 10.76 -27.79 -10.68
CA LYS A 242 9.98 -28.50 -9.65
C LYS A 242 8.68 -29.10 -10.20
N GLN A 243 8.44 -29.03 -11.51
CA GLN A 243 7.27 -29.55 -12.22
C GLN A 243 5.93 -29.05 -11.65
N ILE A 244 5.93 -27.78 -11.18
CA ILE A 244 4.72 -27.17 -10.62
C ILE A 244 3.78 -26.75 -11.75
N VAL A 245 2.57 -27.31 -11.76
CA VAL A 245 1.49 -26.93 -12.68
C VAL A 245 0.55 -25.97 -11.97
N SER A 246 0.68 -24.70 -12.28
CA SER A 246 -0.06 -23.63 -11.60
C SER A 246 -0.25 -22.41 -12.50
N PRO A 247 -1.40 -21.73 -12.46
CA PRO A 247 -1.60 -20.49 -13.20
C PRO A 247 -0.86 -19.28 -12.55
N VAL A 248 -0.29 -19.49 -11.36
CA VAL A 248 0.37 -18.45 -10.55
C VAL A 248 1.89 -18.63 -10.52
N ALA A 249 2.37 -19.89 -10.42
CA ALA A 249 3.79 -20.18 -10.26
C ALA A 249 4.64 -19.57 -11.40
N GLY A 250 5.71 -18.88 -11.02
CA GLY A 250 6.65 -18.21 -11.94
C GLY A 250 6.18 -16.88 -12.51
N VAL A 251 4.96 -16.42 -12.17
CA VAL A 251 4.36 -15.21 -12.75
C VAL A 251 3.50 -14.42 -11.75
N ALA A 252 3.75 -14.58 -10.47
CA ALA A 252 2.96 -13.94 -9.42
C ALA A 252 2.98 -12.41 -9.54
N ASP A 253 1.82 -11.78 -9.36
CA ASP A 253 1.66 -10.34 -9.23
C ASP A 253 1.63 -9.93 -7.75
N VAL A 254 1.20 -10.86 -6.88
CA VAL A 254 1.04 -10.65 -5.44
C VAL A 254 1.68 -11.80 -4.68
N LEU A 255 2.47 -11.48 -3.66
CA LEU A 255 3.05 -12.43 -2.71
C LEU A 255 2.42 -12.21 -1.34
N ILE A 256 1.79 -13.24 -0.79
CA ILE A 256 1.27 -13.24 0.58
C ILE A 256 2.25 -14.01 1.46
N VAL A 257 2.83 -13.32 2.41
CA VAL A 257 3.85 -13.88 3.30
C VAL A 257 3.23 -14.57 4.53
N PRO A 258 3.92 -15.53 5.14
CA PRO A 258 3.37 -16.26 6.30
C PRO A 258 3.17 -15.40 7.55
N ASN A 259 4.03 -14.40 7.76
CA ASN A 259 4.03 -13.51 8.93
C ASN A 259 4.78 -12.21 8.62
N ILE A 260 4.72 -11.24 9.55
CA ILE A 260 5.33 -9.92 9.41
C ILE A 260 6.85 -9.97 9.25
N GLU A 261 7.52 -10.91 9.92
CA GLU A 261 8.98 -11.03 9.88
C GLU A 261 9.45 -11.39 8.48
N ALA A 262 8.85 -12.42 7.86
CA ALA A 262 9.14 -12.81 6.49
C ALA A 262 8.87 -11.65 5.52
N GLY A 263 7.72 -11.00 5.66
CA GLY A 263 7.34 -9.87 4.80
C GLY A 263 8.27 -8.67 4.92
N ASN A 264 8.58 -8.27 6.14
CA ASN A 264 9.46 -7.12 6.39
C ASN A 264 10.89 -7.40 5.93
N MET A 265 11.42 -8.63 6.14
CA MET A 265 12.75 -9.01 5.66
C MET A 265 12.82 -9.01 4.13
N ILE A 266 11.83 -9.59 3.43
CA ILE A 266 11.77 -9.57 1.96
C ILE A 266 11.70 -8.14 1.45
N ALA A 267 10.82 -7.31 2.02
CA ALA A 267 10.67 -5.92 1.63
C ALA A 267 11.99 -5.14 1.75
N LYS A 268 12.72 -5.32 2.86
CA LYS A 268 14.02 -4.69 3.05
C LYS A 268 15.09 -5.26 2.11
N GLN A 269 15.12 -6.57 1.87
CA GLN A 269 16.04 -7.17 0.90
C GLN A 269 15.83 -6.60 -0.50
N LEU A 270 14.59 -6.49 -0.96
CA LEU A 270 14.29 -5.90 -2.26
C LEU A 270 14.75 -4.43 -2.34
N THR A 271 14.47 -3.65 -1.29
CA THR A 271 14.86 -2.24 -1.25
C THR A 271 16.38 -2.06 -1.25
N TYR A 272 17.09 -2.76 -0.36
CA TYR A 272 18.52 -2.49 -0.12
C TYR A 272 19.46 -3.33 -0.99
N LEU A 273 19.06 -4.52 -1.43
CA LEU A 273 19.90 -5.41 -2.23
C LEU A 273 19.50 -5.47 -3.71
N ALA A 274 18.20 -5.32 -4.02
CA ALA A 274 17.71 -5.35 -5.39
C ALA A 274 17.44 -3.94 -5.97
N ASN A 275 17.77 -2.87 -5.23
CA ASN A 275 17.53 -1.48 -5.65
C ASN A 275 16.06 -1.22 -6.06
N ALA A 276 15.13 -1.92 -5.42
CA ALA A 276 13.72 -1.79 -5.71
C ALA A 276 13.16 -0.51 -5.09
N GLN A 277 12.32 0.19 -5.84
CA GLN A 277 11.52 1.29 -5.35
C GLN A 277 10.18 0.75 -4.85
N SER A 278 9.57 1.40 -3.86
CA SER A 278 8.31 0.93 -3.29
C SER A 278 7.32 2.05 -3.01
N ALA A 279 6.05 1.70 -3.05
CA ALA A 279 4.95 2.44 -2.45
C ALA A 279 4.32 1.59 -1.36
N GLY A 280 3.67 2.23 -0.36
CA GLY A 280 3.04 1.52 0.74
C GLY A 280 1.65 2.06 1.09
N ILE A 281 0.70 1.14 1.32
CA ILE A 281 -0.68 1.48 1.64
C ILE A 281 -1.30 0.47 2.60
N VAL A 282 -2.15 0.94 3.53
CA VAL A 282 -3.01 0.08 4.36
C VAL A 282 -4.42 0.07 3.80
N LEU A 283 -4.97 -1.11 3.70
CA LEU A 283 -6.30 -1.44 3.19
C LEU A 283 -7.13 -2.16 4.26
N GLY A 284 -8.41 -2.40 3.99
CA GLY A 284 -9.33 -3.00 4.95
C GLY A 284 -9.97 -1.98 5.90
N ALA A 285 -9.59 -0.72 5.83
CA ALA A 285 -10.27 0.40 6.48
C ALA A 285 -11.29 1.06 5.54
N ARG A 286 -12.15 1.93 6.09
CA ARG A 286 -13.15 2.70 5.32
C ARG A 286 -12.53 3.55 4.21
N VAL A 287 -11.31 4.03 4.42
CA VAL A 287 -10.50 4.77 3.46
C VAL A 287 -9.07 4.21 3.46
N PRO A 288 -8.33 4.30 2.35
CA PRO A 288 -6.93 3.89 2.33
C PRO A 288 -6.08 4.77 3.25
N ILE A 289 -5.05 4.17 3.87
CA ILE A 289 -4.12 4.88 4.74
C ILE A 289 -2.71 4.80 4.12
N ILE A 290 -2.17 5.93 3.72
CA ILE A 290 -0.83 6.04 3.17
C ILE A 290 0.17 5.93 4.32
N LEU A 291 0.93 4.82 4.34
CA LEU A 291 2.03 4.62 5.27
C LEU A 291 3.35 4.70 4.53
N THR A 292 4.12 5.73 4.86
CA THR A 292 5.49 5.89 4.36
C THR A 292 6.47 5.87 5.52
N SER A 293 7.64 5.29 5.29
CA SER A 293 8.75 5.31 6.24
C SER A 293 9.43 6.68 6.24
N ARG A 294 10.12 7.02 7.32
CA ARG A 294 10.99 8.22 7.36
C ARG A 294 12.14 8.12 6.34
N ALA A 295 12.57 6.91 6.05
CA ALA A 295 13.64 6.63 5.08
C ALA A 295 13.17 6.65 3.62
N ASP A 296 11.85 6.70 3.36
CA ASP A 296 11.33 6.68 1.99
C ASP A 296 11.63 7.99 1.27
N GLY A 297 12.12 7.86 0.03
CA GLY A 297 12.35 8.98 -0.86
C GLY A 297 11.05 9.67 -1.33
N LEU A 298 11.20 10.80 -2.00
CA LEU A 298 10.07 11.56 -2.52
C LEU A 298 9.22 10.73 -3.49
N LEU A 299 9.84 10.00 -4.41
CA LEU A 299 9.12 9.17 -5.40
C LEU A 299 8.23 8.11 -4.72
N SER A 300 8.72 7.42 -3.68
CA SER A 300 7.93 6.45 -2.91
C SER A 300 6.70 7.08 -2.25
N ARG A 301 6.83 8.30 -1.74
CA ARG A 301 5.71 9.06 -1.15
C ARG A 301 4.67 9.44 -2.19
N LEU A 302 5.11 9.96 -3.33
CA LEU A 302 4.24 10.34 -4.45
C LEU A 302 3.53 9.11 -5.04
N ALA A 303 4.26 8.01 -5.23
CA ALA A 303 3.69 6.75 -5.68
C ALA A 303 2.65 6.19 -4.69
N SER A 304 2.91 6.29 -3.38
CA SER A 304 1.93 5.90 -2.35
C SER A 304 0.65 6.76 -2.40
N CYS A 305 0.79 8.06 -2.68
CA CYS A 305 -0.37 8.93 -2.91
C CYS A 305 -1.12 8.54 -4.20
N ALA A 306 -0.42 8.21 -5.28
CA ALA A 306 -1.03 7.73 -6.52
C ALA A 306 -1.82 6.44 -6.30
N VAL A 307 -1.23 5.48 -5.58
CA VAL A 307 -1.92 4.24 -5.18
C VAL A 307 -3.18 4.55 -4.38
N ALA A 308 -3.12 5.48 -3.41
CA ALA A 308 -4.28 5.85 -2.61
C ALA A 308 -5.41 6.46 -3.47
N VAL A 309 -5.09 7.27 -4.47
CA VAL A 309 -6.09 7.82 -5.42
C VAL A 309 -6.80 6.68 -6.16
N LEU A 310 -6.04 5.73 -6.72
CA LEU A 310 -6.59 4.61 -7.49
C LEU A 310 -7.45 3.70 -6.59
N VAL A 311 -6.97 3.39 -5.40
CA VAL A 311 -7.68 2.56 -4.41
C VAL A 311 -8.97 3.24 -3.94
N ALA A 312 -8.91 4.51 -3.54
CA ALA A 312 -10.11 5.25 -3.09
C ALA A 312 -11.20 5.29 -4.16
N ARG A 313 -10.81 5.42 -5.43
CA ARG A 313 -11.76 5.36 -6.56
C ARG A 313 -12.34 3.97 -6.78
N HIS A 314 -11.50 2.95 -6.71
CA HIS A 314 -11.95 1.57 -6.84
C HIS A 314 -12.94 1.20 -5.73
N GLN A 315 -12.67 1.61 -4.49
CA GLN A 315 -13.57 1.40 -3.35
C GLN A 315 -14.93 2.11 -3.52
N ARG A 316 -14.95 3.31 -4.12
CA ARG A 316 -16.21 4.01 -4.41
C ARG A 316 -17.05 3.31 -5.48
N SER A 317 -16.40 2.69 -6.47
CA SER A 317 -17.08 1.95 -7.54
C SER A 317 -17.54 0.56 -7.09
N LYS A 318 -16.87 -0.03 -6.13
CA LYS A 318 -17.14 -1.33 -5.51
C LYS A 318 -16.88 -1.24 -4.01
N PRO A 319 -17.81 -0.68 -3.22
CA PRO A 319 -17.59 -0.59 -1.77
C PRO A 319 -17.29 -1.97 -1.20
N PRO A 320 -16.35 -2.08 -0.23
CA PRO A 320 -16.06 -3.33 0.43
C PRO A 320 -17.35 -3.86 1.06
N ARG A 321 -17.62 -5.12 0.80
CA ARG A 321 -18.74 -5.87 1.39
C ARG A 321 -18.44 -6.18 2.82
#